data_a43eece3c0d2a683afa31275c7c076da
#
_entry.id   a43eece3c0d2a683afa31275c7c076da
#
_cell.length_a   1.000
_cell.length_b   1.000
_cell.length_c   1.000
_cell.angle_alpha   90.00
_cell.angle_beta   90.00
_cell.angle_gamma   90.00
#
_symmetry.space_group_name_H-M   'P 1'
#
loop_
_entity.id
_entity.type
_entity.pdbx_description
1 polymer ?
#
loop_
_entity_poly.entity_id
_entity_poly.type
_entity_poly.pdbx_seq_one_letter_code
_entity_poly.pdbx_strand_id
1 'polypeptide(L)'
;MKKLFITAAIATMFSASVFADGTRKVHTVTVSYTVVNKFTADFPTAKDITWTVDNNYQRADFVLEGVQTSAFYDRSGDFVAITEDITAKAVPAATLKEINEQYKGYTVDHVIVLQNNTELNPEAEPTIYFADIKNGEKEALVRITADGHIELYKEVK
;
A
#
# COMPACT_ATOMS: atom_id res chain seq x y z
N MET A 1 19.16 -13.29 -13.86
CA MET A 1 17.71 -13.11 -13.72
C MET A 1 17.50 -12.45 -12.35
N LYS A 2 17.33 -11.14 -12.33
CA LYS A 2 17.10 -10.38 -11.07
C LYS A 2 15.61 -10.45 -10.79
N LYS A 3 15.20 -11.34 -9.87
CA LYS A 3 13.83 -11.35 -9.35
C LYS A 3 13.67 -10.07 -8.52
N LEU A 4 12.99 -9.08 -9.08
CA LEU A 4 12.61 -7.89 -8.35
C LEU A 4 11.48 -8.28 -7.38
N PHE A 5 11.80 -8.32 -6.11
CA PHE A 5 10.81 -8.42 -5.03
C PHE A 5 10.15 -7.05 -4.86
N ILE A 6 9.20 -6.75 -5.75
CA ILE A 6 8.45 -5.48 -5.76
C ILE A 6 7.64 -5.33 -4.46
N THR A 7 7.15 -6.43 -3.93
CA THR A 7 6.32 -6.46 -2.71
C THR A 7 7.02 -5.87 -1.48
N ALA A 8 8.33 -6.07 -1.32
CA ALA A 8 9.08 -5.56 -0.17
C ALA A 8 9.31 -4.03 -0.23
N ALA A 9 9.37 -3.45 -1.44
CA ALA A 9 9.62 -2.03 -1.60
C ALA A 9 8.36 -1.18 -1.36
N ILE A 10 7.17 -1.70 -1.68
CA ILE A 10 5.90 -0.98 -1.46
C ILE A 10 5.61 -0.86 0.04
N ALA A 11 5.83 -1.92 0.81
CA ALA A 11 5.52 -1.93 2.23
C ALA A 11 6.42 -1.02 3.09
N THR A 12 7.62 -0.66 2.62
CA THR A 12 8.46 0.32 3.34
C THR A 12 7.95 1.76 3.23
N MET A 13 7.02 2.03 2.31
CA MET A 13 6.45 3.37 2.13
C MET A 13 5.30 3.69 3.10
N PHE A 14 4.73 2.70 3.79
CA PHE A 14 3.64 2.91 4.74
C PHE A 14 4.08 3.54 6.08
N SER A 15 5.37 3.66 6.34
CA SER A 15 5.89 4.18 7.62
C SER A 15 6.02 5.70 7.69
N ALA A 16 5.46 6.48 6.77
CA ALA A 16 5.69 7.92 6.69
C ALA A 16 4.44 8.80 6.85
N SER A 17 3.45 8.37 7.62
CA SER A 17 2.37 9.29 8.08
C SER A 17 2.69 9.93 9.43
N VAL A 18 3.97 10.09 9.77
CA VAL A 18 4.35 10.94 10.90
C VAL A 18 4.55 12.34 10.34
N PHE A 19 3.65 13.27 10.69
CA PHE A 19 3.86 14.70 10.58
C PHE A 19 5.09 15.09 11.42
N ALA A 20 6.28 14.94 10.85
CA ALA A 20 7.50 15.51 11.37
C ALA A 20 7.79 16.76 10.54
N ASP A 21 7.47 17.91 11.13
CA ASP A 21 7.97 19.21 10.73
C ASP A 21 9.51 19.16 10.67
N GLY A 22 10.02 19.14 9.49
CA GLY A 22 11.45 19.15 9.21
C GLY A 22 11.65 19.49 7.75
N THR A 23 12.24 20.65 7.50
CA THR A 23 12.62 21.20 6.20
C THR A 23 13.29 20.15 5.29
N ARG A 24 12.49 19.32 4.62
CA ARG A 24 12.96 18.47 3.52
C ARG A 24 13.21 19.40 2.33
N LYS A 25 14.42 19.37 1.81
CA LYS A 25 14.71 19.90 0.46
C LYS A 25 13.71 19.27 -0.49
N VAL A 26 12.79 20.06 -1.01
CA VAL A 26 11.88 19.67 -2.06
C VAL A 26 12.75 19.44 -3.30
N HIS A 27 13.16 18.19 -3.53
CA HIS A 27 13.57 17.81 -4.87
C HIS A 27 12.30 17.90 -5.72
N THR A 28 12.30 18.78 -6.70
CA THR A 28 11.22 18.84 -7.69
C THR A 28 11.30 17.54 -8.49
N VAL A 29 10.52 16.56 -8.05
CA VAL A 29 10.48 15.27 -8.71
C VAL A 29 9.52 15.40 -9.88
N THR A 30 10.04 15.25 -11.08
CA THR A 30 9.22 15.35 -12.29
C THR A 30 8.67 13.98 -12.62
N VAL A 31 7.37 13.81 -12.44
CA VAL A 31 6.62 12.65 -12.91
C VAL A 31 6.67 12.63 -14.44
N SER A 32 6.79 11.45 -15.02
CA SER A 32 6.78 11.34 -16.48
C SER A 32 5.39 11.68 -17.05
N TYR A 33 5.38 12.40 -18.18
CA TYR A 33 4.13 12.76 -18.85
C TYR A 33 3.29 11.54 -19.22
N THR A 34 3.93 10.44 -19.59
CA THR A 34 3.27 9.15 -19.89
C THR A 34 2.49 8.64 -18.70
N VAL A 35 3.08 8.69 -17.49
CA VAL A 35 2.41 8.24 -16.26
C VAL A 35 1.24 9.13 -15.90
N VAL A 36 1.41 10.46 -16.02
CA VAL A 36 0.30 11.40 -15.74
C VAL A 36 -0.89 11.14 -16.66
N ASN A 37 -0.64 10.89 -17.95
CA ASN A 37 -1.71 10.62 -18.91
C ASN A 37 -2.42 9.28 -18.62
N LYS A 38 -1.66 8.21 -18.35
CA LYS A 38 -2.24 6.92 -17.95
C LYS A 38 -3.08 7.07 -16.69
N PHE A 39 -2.51 7.69 -15.65
CA PHE A 39 -3.22 7.94 -14.40
C PHE A 39 -4.54 8.70 -14.61
N THR A 40 -4.52 9.76 -15.41
CA THR A 40 -5.73 10.56 -15.67
C THR A 40 -6.79 9.76 -16.45
N ALA A 41 -6.36 8.86 -17.32
CA ALA A 41 -7.27 7.98 -18.05
C ALA A 41 -7.88 6.89 -17.15
N ASP A 42 -7.05 6.30 -16.27
CA ASP A 42 -7.45 5.20 -15.39
C ASP A 42 -8.30 5.70 -14.20
N PHE A 43 -8.01 6.92 -13.69
CA PHE A 43 -8.63 7.50 -12.51
C PHE A 43 -9.21 8.90 -12.77
N PRO A 44 -10.20 9.04 -13.65
CA PRO A 44 -10.72 10.35 -14.08
C PRO A 44 -11.42 11.14 -12.96
N THR A 45 -11.83 10.46 -11.87
CA THR A 45 -12.50 11.07 -10.71
C THR A 45 -11.59 11.27 -9.51
N ALA A 46 -10.29 10.99 -9.66
CA ALA A 46 -9.30 11.16 -8.59
C ALA A 46 -9.23 12.62 -8.13
N LYS A 47 -9.13 12.82 -6.80
CA LYS A 47 -9.00 14.13 -6.15
C LYS A 47 -7.77 14.15 -5.27
N ASP A 48 -7.31 15.36 -4.92
CA ASP A 48 -6.21 15.61 -3.98
C ASP A 48 -4.91 14.84 -4.33
N ILE A 49 -4.56 14.86 -5.62
CA ILE A 49 -3.47 14.06 -6.18
C ILE A 49 -2.12 14.64 -5.74
N THR A 50 -1.29 13.77 -5.13
CA THR A 50 0.09 14.08 -4.78
C THR A 50 1.03 13.04 -5.40
N TRP A 51 2.12 13.49 -6.01
CA TRP A 51 3.08 12.62 -6.66
C TRP A 51 4.36 12.46 -5.85
N THR A 52 4.83 11.23 -5.77
CA THR A 52 6.15 10.88 -5.25
C THR A 52 6.88 10.05 -6.29
N VAL A 53 8.14 10.40 -6.57
CA VAL A 53 8.98 9.60 -7.47
C VAL A 53 10.24 9.20 -6.73
N ASP A 54 10.54 7.93 -6.76
CA ASP A 54 11.79 7.38 -6.25
C ASP A 54 12.59 6.69 -7.37
N ASN A 55 13.61 5.94 -6.96
CA ASN A 55 14.46 5.23 -7.92
C ASN A 55 13.76 4.06 -8.64
N ASN A 56 12.63 3.60 -8.16
CA ASN A 56 11.95 2.40 -8.66
C ASN A 56 10.55 2.68 -9.18
N TYR A 57 9.84 3.64 -8.57
CA TYR A 57 8.43 3.90 -8.84
C TYR A 57 8.11 5.38 -8.95
N GLN A 58 7.02 5.65 -9.66
CA GLN A 58 6.27 6.89 -9.63
C GLN A 58 4.93 6.57 -8.96
N ARG A 59 4.64 7.19 -7.83
CA ARG A 59 3.44 6.94 -7.02
C ARG A 59 2.53 8.16 -7.03
N ALA A 60 1.26 7.95 -7.32
CA ALA A 60 0.20 8.91 -7.08
C ALA A 60 -0.53 8.54 -5.81
N ASP A 61 -0.61 9.45 -4.85
CA ASP A 61 -1.50 9.37 -3.69
C ASP A 61 -2.70 10.28 -3.96
N PHE A 62 -3.91 9.76 -3.82
CA PHE A 62 -5.13 10.48 -4.18
C PHE A 62 -6.36 9.94 -3.43
N VAL A 63 -7.46 10.66 -3.52
CA VAL A 63 -8.77 10.19 -3.02
C VAL A 63 -9.62 9.72 -4.19
N LEU A 64 -10.06 8.48 -4.16
CA LEU A 64 -10.98 7.88 -5.12
C LEU A 64 -12.27 7.47 -4.39
N GLU A 65 -13.39 8.08 -4.77
CA GLU A 65 -14.70 7.81 -4.14
C GLU A 65 -14.73 7.91 -2.61
N GLY A 66 -13.87 8.78 -2.05
CA GLY A 66 -13.74 8.98 -0.61
C GLY A 66 -12.75 8.03 0.09
N VAL A 67 -12.11 7.14 -0.67
CA VAL A 67 -11.09 6.22 -0.16
C VAL A 67 -9.70 6.76 -0.48
N GLN A 68 -8.81 6.77 0.51
CA GLN A 68 -7.40 7.10 0.29
C GLN A 68 -6.75 5.97 -0.49
N THR A 69 -6.18 6.30 -1.64
CA THR A 69 -5.70 5.36 -2.64
C THR A 69 -4.30 5.75 -3.10
N SER A 70 -3.47 4.78 -3.43
CA SER A 70 -2.16 5.03 -4.06
C SER A 70 -1.98 4.13 -5.26
N ALA A 71 -1.66 4.72 -6.41
CA ALA A 71 -1.33 3.99 -7.65
C ALA A 71 0.18 4.03 -7.89
N PHE A 72 0.75 2.89 -8.25
CA PHE A 72 2.18 2.71 -8.47
C PHE A 72 2.45 2.41 -9.94
N TYR A 73 3.39 3.14 -10.50
CA TYR A 73 3.89 2.97 -11.86
C TYR A 73 5.39 2.72 -11.81
N ASP A 74 5.89 1.84 -12.66
CA ASP A 74 7.33 1.63 -12.79
C ASP A 74 8.00 2.78 -13.57
N ARG A 75 9.32 2.65 -13.81
CA ARG A 75 10.08 3.65 -14.57
C ARG A 75 9.65 3.74 -16.03
N SER A 76 9.15 2.65 -16.60
CA SER A 76 8.65 2.60 -17.99
C SER A 76 7.28 3.27 -18.11
N GLY A 77 6.62 3.49 -16.97
CA GLY A 77 5.28 4.05 -16.87
C GLY A 77 4.19 2.98 -16.94
N ASP A 78 4.54 1.74 -16.67
CA ASP A 78 3.55 0.67 -16.58
C ASP A 78 2.95 0.60 -15.18
N PHE A 79 1.62 0.42 -15.13
CA PHE A 79 0.89 0.31 -13.88
C PHE A 79 1.27 -1.00 -13.17
N VAL A 80 1.77 -0.88 -11.95
CA VAL A 80 2.32 -2.01 -11.18
C VAL A 80 1.33 -2.52 -10.14
N ALA A 81 0.73 -1.62 -9.38
CA ALA A 81 -0.15 -1.97 -8.27
C ALA A 81 -0.99 -0.76 -7.83
N ILE A 82 -2.03 -1.03 -7.08
CA ILE A 82 -2.83 -0.05 -6.37
C ILE A 82 -2.97 -0.45 -4.90
N THR A 83 -2.99 0.53 -4.00
CA THR A 83 -3.35 0.31 -2.60
C THR A 83 -4.53 1.17 -2.23
N GLU A 84 -5.40 0.62 -1.40
CA GLU A 84 -6.55 1.31 -0.84
C GLU A 84 -6.53 1.19 0.68
N ASP A 85 -6.84 2.29 1.33
CA ASP A 85 -7.04 2.35 2.76
C ASP A 85 -8.48 1.96 3.08
N ILE A 86 -8.64 0.79 3.68
CA ILE A 86 -9.95 0.22 3.96
C ILE A 86 -10.20 0.11 5.48
N THR A 87 -11.46 0.18 5.85
CA THR A 87 -11.82 -0.07 7.26
C THR A 87 -11.75 -1.56 7.58
N ALA A 88 -11.50 -1.90 8.85
CA ALA A 88 -11.52 -3.29 9.32
C ALA A 88 -12.83 -4.03 8.96
N LYS A 89 -13.94 -3.30 8.80
CA LYS A 89 -15.24 -3.87 8.40
C LYS A 89 -15.26 -4.40 6.96
N ALA A 90 -14.39 -3.87 6.08
CA ALA A 90 -14.28 -4.31 4.69
C ALA A 90 -13.39 -5.55 4.53
N VAL A 91 -12.64 -5.91 5.58
CA VAL A 91 -11.82 -7.13 5.60
C VAL A 91 -12.74 -8.36 5.71
N PRO A 92 -12.48 -9.45 4.98
CA PRO A 92 -13.24 -10.69 5.11
C PRO A 92 -13.31 -11.17 6.57
N ALA A 93 -14.50 -11.55 7.03
CA ALA A 93 -14.72 -11.93 8.43
C ALA A 93 -13.85 -13.12 8.87
N ALA A 94 -13.55 -14.03 7.96
CA ALA A 94 -12.64 -15.16 8.22
C ALA A 94 -11.23 -14.67 8.55
N THR A 95 -10.72 -13.69 7.81
CA THR A 95 -9.41 -13.06 8.00
C THR A 95 -9.33 -12.34 9.34
N LEU A 96 -10.37 -11.55 9.69
CA LEU A 96 -10.43 -10.87 10.99
C LEU A 96 -10.46 -11.88 12.17
N LYS A 97 -11.20 -12.98 12.01
CA LYS A 97 -11.23 -14.05 13.01
C LYS A 97 -9.83 -14.64 13.21
N GLU A 98 -9.12 -14.91 12.14
CA GLU A 98 -7.78 -15.51 12.19
C GLU A 98 -6.75 -14.57 12.81
N ILE A 99 -6.81 -13.26 12.50
CA ILE A 99 -6.00 -12.23 13.18
C ILE A 99 -6.27 -12.28 14.71
N ASN A 100 -7.55 -12.28 15.12
CA ASN A 100 -7.92 -12.29 16.53
C ASN A 100 -7.50 -13.58 17.26
N GLU A 101 -7.47 -14.72 16.57
CA GLU A 101 -7.01 -15.99 17.13
C GLU A 101 -5.49 -16.04 17.29
N GLN A 102 -4.76 -15.53 16.31
CA GLN A 102 -3.30 -15.54 16.30
C GLN A 102 -2.69 -14.41 17.15
N TYR A 103 -3.30 -13.23 17.13
CA TYR A 103 -2.84 -12.05 17.87
C TYR A 103 -3.84 -11.67 18.99
N LYS A 104 -3.99 -12.58 19.95
CA LYS A 104 -4.91 -12.38 21.09
C LYS A 104 -4.61 -11.09 21.86
N GLY A 105 -5.63 -10.28 22.06
CA GLY A 105 -5.52 -9.01 22.78
C GLY A 105 -5.10 -7.83 21.91
N TYR A 106 -4.85 -8.04 20.63
CA TYR A 106 -4.67 -6.96 19.68
C TYR A 106 -6.01 -6.57 19.03
N THR A 107 -6.14 -5.32 18.67
CA THR A 107 -7.25 -4.79 17.86
C THR A 107 -6.72 -4.35 16.50
N VAL A 108 -7.48 -4.59 15.46
CA VAL A 108 -7.17 -4.07 14.11
C VAL A 108 -7.57 -2.60 14.08
N ASP A 109 -6.59 -1.72 13.86
CA ASP A 109 -6.78 -0.29 13.81
C ASP A 109 -7.00 0.19 12.37
N HIS A 110 -6.16 -0.28 11.47
CA HIS A 110 -6.09 0.19 10.10
C HIS A 110 -5.76 -0.96 9.16
N VAL A 111 -6.30 -0.96 7.95
CA VAL A 111 -6.03 -1.99 6.95
C VAL A 111 -5.81 -1.36 5.60
N ILE A 112 -4.76 -1.80 4.93
CA ILE A 112 -4.46 -1.44 3.55
C ILE A 112 -4.56 -2.71 2.72
N VAL A 113 -5.32 -2.66 1.64
CA VAL A 113 -5.32 -3.69 0.61
C VAL A 113 -4.36 -3.28 -0.51
N LEU A 114 -3.48 -4.19 -0.90
CA LEU A 114 -2.61 -4.07 -2.07
C LEU A 114 -3.13 -5.01 -3.14
N GLN A 115 -3.41 -4.47 -4.32
CA GLN A 115 -3.76 -5.24 -5.51
C GLN A 115 -2.65 -5.09 -6.54
N ASN A 116 -2.01 -6.20 -6.89
CA ASN A 116 -0.93 -6.24 -7.86
C ASN A 116 -1.47 -6.40 -9.28
N ASN A 117 -0.81 -5.76 -10.24
CA ASN A 117 -1.05 -6.03 -11.65
C ASN A 117 -0.39 -7.36 -12.04
N THR A 118 -1.15 -8.44 -12.02
CA THR A 118 -0.68 -9.78 -12.36
C THR A 118 -0.43 -9.99 -13.85
N GLU A 119 -0.91 -9.10 -14.72
CA GLU A 119 -0.54 -9.13 -16.15
C GLU A 119 0.92 -8.71 -16.33
N LEU A 120 1.38 -7.72 -15.58
CA LEU A 120 2.78 -7.28 -15.59
C LEU A 120 3.69 -8.22 -14.81
N ASN A 121 3.20 -8.77 -13.69
CA ASN A 121 3.94 -9.69 -12.83
C ASN A 121 3.07 -10.90 -12.44
N PRO A 122 3.02 -11.95 -13.29
CA PRO A 122 2.18 -13.14 -13.05
C PRO A 122 2.57 -13.95 -11.80
N GLU A 123 3.78 -13.78 -11.28
CA GLU A 123 4.25 -14.45 -10.05
C GLU A 123 3.86 -13.67 -8.76
N ALA A 124 3.33 -12.45 -8.89
CA ALA A 124 2.89 -11.69 -7.73
C ALA A 124 1.56 -12.21 -7.20
N GLU A 125 1.42 -12.19 -5.88
CA GLU A 125 0.12 -12.44 -5.27
C GLU A 125 -0.86 -11.34 -5.69
N PRO A 126 -2.06 -11.68 -6.21
CA PRO A 126 -2.98 -10.68 -6.75
C PRO A 126 -3.46 -9.69 -5.70
N THR A 127 -3.72 -10.15 -4.48
CA THR A 127 -4.22 -9.33 -3.39
C THR A 127 -3.51 -9.68 -2.10
N ILE A 128 -3.04 -8.66 -1.39
CA ILE A 128 -2.40 -8.77 -0.08
C ILE A 128 -3.05 -7.74 0.84
N TYR A 129 -3.36 -8.11 2.08
CA TYR A 129 -3.77 -7.16 3.10
C TYR A 129 -2.63 -6.89 4.07
N PHE A 130 -2.51 -5.64 4.49
CA PHE A 130 -1.65 -5.23 5.59
C PHE A 130 -2.53 -4.65 6.68
N ALA A 131 -2.55 -5.30 7.84
CA ALA A 131 -3.32 -4.83 8.98
C ALA A 131 -2.39 -4.26 10.06
N ASP A 132 -2.65 -3.03 10.46
CA ASP A 132 -2.07 -2.44 11.65
C ASP A 132 -2.85 -2.92 12.87
N ILE A 133 -2.15 -3.62 13.76
CA ILE A 133 -2.73 -4.20 14.96
C ILE A 133 -2.09 -3.60 16.20
N LYS A 134 -2.92 -3.28 17.20
CA LYS A 134 -2.52 -2.60 18.44
C LYS A 134 -2.96 -3.34 19.70
N ASN A 135 -2.05 -3.38 20.68
CA ASN A 135 -2.33 -3.85 22.02
C ASN A 135 -1.62 -2.94 23.05
N GLY A 136 -2.35 -1.96 23.58
CA GLY A 136 -1.77 -0.92 24.43
C GLY A 136 -0.72 -0.10 23.68
N GLU A 137 0.53 -0.13 24.15
CA GLU A 137 1.65 0.57 23.51
C GLU A 137 2.32 -0.25 22.40
N LYS A 138 1.96 -1.51 22.25
CA LYS A 138 2.50 -2.38 21.20
C LYS A 138 1.73 -2.19 19.91
N GLU A 139 2.48 -2.05 18.83
CA GLU A 139 1.94 -1.87 17.49
C GLU A 139 2.73 -2.74 16.51
N ALA A 140 2.03 -3.47 15.67
CA ALA A 140 2.63 -4.34 14.68
C ALA A 140 1.85 -4.30 13.37
N LEU A 141 2.57 -4.45 12.27
CA LEU A 141 1.99 -4.62 10.95
C LEU A 141 2.04 -6.11 10.59
N VAL A 142 0.89 -6.68 10.29
CA VAL A 142 0.76 -8.05 9.82
C VAL A 142 0.39 -8.09 8.36
N ARG A 143 0.98 -9.00 7.61
CA ARG A 143 0.67 -9.27 6.22
C ARG A 143 -0.24 -10.48 6.15
N ILE A 144 -1.28 -10.39 5.33
CA ILE A 144 -2.26 -11.43 5.12
C ILE A 144 -2.37 -11.68 3.62
N THR A 145 -2.09 -12.90 3.21
CA THR A 145 -2.16 -13.34 1.82
C THR A 145 -3.59 -13.70 1.40
N ALA A 146 -3.84 -13.84 0.11
CA ALA A 146 -5.18 -14.17 -0.40
C ALA A 146 -5.70 -15.55 0.07
N ASP A 147 -4.79 -16.47 0.38
CA ASP A 147 -5.10 -17.79 0.95
C ASP A 147 -5.31 -17.78 2.47
N GLY A 148 -5.21 -16.59 3.10
CA GLY A 148 -5.46 -16.38 4.53
C GLY A 148 -4.24 -16.57 5.42
N HIS A 149 -3.04 -16.82 4.87
CA HIS A 149 -1.84 -16.93 5.69
C HIS A 149 -1.48 -15.58 6.31
N ILE A 150 -1.26 -15.56 7.63
CA ILE A 150 -0.92 -14.36 8.40
C ILE A 150 0.51 -14.44 8.90
N GLU A 151 1.29 -13.43 8.61
CA GLU A 151 2.67 -13.31 9.07
C GLU A 151 2.96 -11.94 9.67
N LEU A 152 3.81 -11.89 10.70
CA LEU A 152 4.32 -10.63 11.21
C LEU A 152 5.21 -10.00 10.13
N TYR A 153 4.78 -8.84 9.63
CA TYR A 153 5.55 -8.11 8.64
C TYR A 153 6.57 -7.18 9.31
N LYS A 154 6.15 -6.44 10.35
CA LYS A 154 7.00 -5.49 11.06
C LYS A 154 6.45 -5.17 12.44
N GLU A 155 7.32 -5.13 13.45
CA GLU A 155 7.02 -4.46 14.72
C GLU A 155 7.22 -2.95 14.54
N VAL A 156 6.23 -2.16 14.99
CA VAL A 156 6.25 -0.69 14.87
C VAL A 156 6.70 -0.06 16.18
N LYS A 157 6.23 -0.63 17.31
CA LYS A 157 6.60 -0.26 18.69
C LYS A 157 6.56 -1.47 19.61
#